data_a1abdaf250aaf183851f18a2756f936c
#
_entry.id   a1abdaf250aaf183851f18a2756f936c
#
_cell.length_a   1.000
_cell.length_b   1.000
_cell.length_c   1.000
_cell.angle_alpha   90.00
_cell.angle_beta   90.00
_cell.angle_gamma   90.00
#
_symmetry.space_group_name_H-M   'P 1'
#
loop_
_entity.id
_entity.type
_entity.pdbx_description
1 polymer ?
#
loop_
_entity_poly.entity_id
_entity_poly.type
_entity_poly.pdbx_seq_one_letter_code
_entity_poly.pdbx_strand_id
1 'polypeptide(L)'
;MTTSKILKQTASLRKEDIKKDWLLIDAKDVVLGRLATNVSNILRGKHKPTYTPHVDCGDNVVIINAEKIKLTGKKLDDKTYYRHTGYPGGIKSINARKILEGKFPDRLVRLAVKRMIPKGPLGRKQLSNMKVYVGDKHPHEAQNPKTYNIQDVVK
;
A
#
# COMPACT_ATOMS: atom_id res chain seq x y z
N MET A 1 25.79 -37.94 -26.03
CA MET A 1 26.11 -36.84 -25.07
C MET A 1 24.80 -36.16 -24.69
N THR A 2 24.21 -36.56 -23.59
CA THR A 2 22.93 -36.03 -23.08
C THR A 2 23.21 -34.76 -22.26
N THR A 3 23.00 -33.61 -22.86
CA THR A 3 23.01 -32.33 -22.15
C THR A 3 21.83 -32.32 -21.19
N SER A 4 22.10 -32.65 -19.94
CA SER A 4 21.13 -32.43 -18.85
C SER A 4 20.77 -30.94 -18.80
N LYS A 5 19.57 -30.60 -19.23
CA LYS A 5 18.97 -29.29 -19.08
C LYS A 5 18.85 -29.04 -17.57
N ILE A 6 19.85 -28.37 -16.98
CA ILE A 6 19.79 -27.91 -15.59
C ILE A 6 18.61 -26.95 -15.54
N LEU A 7 17.49 -27.41 -15.00
CA LEU A 7 16.35 -26.55 -14.70
C LEU A 7 16.86 -25.50 -13.71
N LYS A 8 17.04 -24.27 -14.20
CA LYS A 8 17.37 -23.13 -13.35
C LYS A 8 16.24 -22.95 -12.33
N GLN A 9 16.44 -23.46 -11.14
CA GLN A 9 15.51 -23.23 -10.04
C GLN A 9 15.42 -21.73 -9.76
N THR A 10 14.22 -21.22 -9.62
CA THR A 10 13.98 -19.83 -9.16
C THR A 10 14.57 -19.68 -7.76
N ALA A 11 15.50 -18.74 -7.61
CA ALA A 11 16.13 -18.46 -6.33
C ALA A 11 15.06 -18.00 -5.31
N SER A 12 15.03 -18.64 -4.16
CA SER A 12 14.21 -18.22 -3.02
C SER A 12 15.09 -17.41 -2.06
N LEU A 13 14.70 -16.16 -1.80
CA LEU A 13 15.42 -15.30 -0.86
C LEU A 13 15.24 -15.78 0.59
N ARG A 14 16.34 -15.75 1.34
CA ARG A 14 16.31 -15.88 2.79
C ARG A 14 15.97 -14.53 3.42
N LYS A 15 15.44 -14.57 4.63
CA LYS A 15 15.03 -13.37 5.38
C LYS A 15 16.20 -12.39 5.64
N GLU A 16 17.41 -12.91 5.72
CA GLU A 16 18.67 -12.19 5.99
C GLU A 16 19.17 -11.42 4.76
N ASP A 17 18.86 -11.91 3.55
CA ASP A 17 19.35 -11.35 2.28
C ASP A 17 18.45 -10.20 1.76
N ILE A 18 17.39 -9.87 2.47
CA ILE A 18 16.41 -8.88 2.01
C ILE A 18 16.91 -7.47 2.27
N LYS A 19 17.07 -6.71 1.19
CA LYS A 19 17.29 -5.27 1.23
C LYS A 19 15.99 -4.54 0.99
N LYS A 20 15.61 -3.63 1.92
CA LYS A 20 14.41 -2.79 1.84
C LYS A 20 14.81 -1.35 1.60
N ASP A 21 14.30 -0.76 0.54
CA ASP A 21 14.41 0.66 0.26
C ASP A 21 13.25 1.43 0.92
N TRP A 22 13.44 2.76 1.03
CA TRP A 22 12.39 3.68 1.44
C TRP A 22 11.93 4.47 0.24
N LEU A 23 10.62 4.49 0.00
CA LEU A 23 9.99 5.18 -1.12
C LEU A 23 9.02 6.23 -0.61
N LEU A 24 9.13 7.45 -1.14
CA LEU A 24 8.21 8.56 -0.88
C LEU A 24 7.25 8.70 -2.05
N ILE A 25 5.97 8.71 -1.76
CA ILE A 25 4.89 8.80 -2.74
C ILE A 25 4.01 10.01 -2.39
N ASP A 26 3.84 10.92 -3.34
CA ASP A 26 2.84 11.99 -3.22
C ASP A 26 1.48 11.49 -3.73
N ALA A 27 0.47 11.54 -2.87
CA ALA A 27 -0.90 11.12 -3.19
C ALA A 27 -1.74 12.24 -3.82
N LYS A 28 -1.18 13.45 -3.95
CA LYS A 28 -1.91 14.60 -4.50
C LYS A 28 -2.40 14.30 -5.91
N ASP A 29 -3.70 14.50 -6.15
CA ASP A 29 -4.37 14.31 -7.44
C ASP A 29 -4.35 12.88 -8.00
N VAL A 30 -3.83 11.91 -7.27
CA VAL A 30 -3.78 10.50 -7.69
C VAL A 30 -5.11 9.80 -7.37
N VAL A 31 -5.57 8.94 -8.28
CA VAL A 31 -6.78 8.13 -8.06
C VAL A 31 -6.52 7.05 -7.00
N LEU A 32 -7.35 7.02 -5.95
CA LEU A 32 -7.20 6.12 -4.79
C LEU A 32 -6.96 4.65 -5.18
N GLY A 33 -7.73 4.11 -6.15
CA GLY A 33 -7.61 2.70 -6.56
C GLY A 33 -6.24 2.41 -7.18
N ARG A 34 -5.77 3.26 -8.07
CA ARG A 34 -4.46 3.14 -8.73
C ARG A 34 -3.31 3.28 -7.75
N LEU A 35 -3.39 4.27 -6.84
CA LEU A 35 -2.44 4.41 -5.74
C LEU A 35 -2.36 3.12 -4.92
N ALA A 36 -3.50 2.61 -4.47
CA ALA A 36 -3.55 1.44 -3.60
C ALA A 36 -3.01 0.17 -4.28
N THR A 37 -3.24 -0.02 -5.58
CA THR A 37 -2.69 -1.14 -6.36
C THR A 37 -1.17 -1.07 -6.44
N ASN A 38 -0.61 0.10 -6.79
CA ASN A 38 0.83 0.28 -6.89
C ASN A 38 1.52 0.11 -5.53
N VAL A 39 0.99 0.76 -4.50
CA VAL A 39 1.50 0.63 -3.13
C VAL A 39 1.46 -0.82 -2.65
N SER A 40 0.36 -1.56 -2.92
CA SER A 40 0.27 -2.97 -2.51
C SER A 40 1.29 -3.85 -3.22
N ASN A 41 1.60 -3.59 -4.50
CA ASN A 41 2.63 -4.30 -5.25
C ASN A 41 4.04 -4.01 -4.70
N ILE A 42 4.33 -2.77 -4.34
CA ILE A 42 5.60 -2.36 -3.72
C ILE A 42 5.76 -3.01 -2.35
N LEU A 43 4.75 -2.94 -1.49
CA LEU A 43 4.76 -3.52 -0.15
C LEU A 43 4.92 -5.05 -0.15
N ARG A 44 4.42 -5.73 -1.19
CA ARG A 44 4.62 -7.16 -1.40
C ARG A 44 5.97 -7.50 -2.02
N GLY A 45 6.63 -6.53 -2.65
CA GLY A 45 7.88 -6.71 -3.36
C GLY A 45 7.73 -7.27 -4.77
N LYS A 46 6.52 -7.21 -5.38
CA LYS A 46 6.27 -7.74 -6.73
C LYS A 46 7.02 -7.01 -7.85
N HIS A 47 7.54 -5.82 -7.59
CA HIS A 47 8.37 -5.05 -8.52
C HIS A 47 9.81 -5.56 -8.58
N LYS A 48 10.24 -6.40 -7.62
CA LYS A 48 11.60 -6.95 -7.54
C LYS A 48 11.70 -8.29 -8.28
N PRO A 49 12.78 -8.54 -9.04
CA PRO A 49 13.01 -9.84 -9.69
C PRO A 49 13.19 -10.98 -8.69
N THR A 50 13.59 -10.65 -7.46
CA THR A 50 13.83 -11.58 -6.36
C THR A 50 12.58 -11.84 -5.51
N TYR A 51 11.39 -11.53 -6.02
CA TYR A 51 10.14 -11.71 -5.30
C TYR A 51 9.93 -13.15 -4.84
N THR A 52 9.73 -13.34 -3.55
CA THR A 52 9.43 -14.64 -2.92
C THR A 52 8.11 -14.54 -2.13
N PRO A 53 7.07 -15.33 -2.45
CA PRO A 53 5.72 -15.14 -1.91
C PRO A 53 5.58 -15.28 -0.39
N HIS A 54 6.41 -16.13 0.24
CA HIS A 54 6.33 -16.42 1.68
C HIS A 54 7.23 -15.52 2.54
N VAL A 55 8.00 -14.63 1.92
CA VAL A 55 8.92 -13.71 2.59
C VAL A 55 8.52 -12.26 2.36
N ASP A 56 8.80 -11.38 3.33
CA ASP A 56 8.51 -9.95 3.26
C ASP A 56 9.61 -9.20 2.48
N CYS A 57 9.60 -9.36 1.15
CA CYS A 57 10.59 -8.78 0.23
C CYS A 57 10.31 -7.32 -0.16
N GLY A 58 9.17 -6.77 0.26
CA GLY A 58 8.73 -5.43 -0.10
C GLY A 58 9.53 -4.30 0.52
N ASP A 59 9.34 -3.10 -0.01
CA ASP A 59 9.97 -1.88 0.47
C ASP A 59 9.09 -1.13 1.47
N ASN A 60 9.70 -0.17 2.18
CA ASN A 60 8.98 0.74 3.05
C ASN A 60 8.40 1.89 2.21
N VAL A 61 7.14 2.22 2.44
CA VAL A 61 6.44 3.26 1.68
C VAL A 61 5.94 4.36 2.61
N VAL A 62 6.33 5.59 2.30
CA VAL A 62 5.84 6.80 2.95
C VAL A 62 4.92 7.52 1.97
N ILE A 63 3.68 7.75 2.35
CA ILE A 63 2.67 8.44 1.54
C ILE A 63 2.37 9.80 2.19
N ILE A 64 2.50 10.86 1.43
CA ILE A 64 2.17 12.24 1.85
C ILE A 64 0.94 12.75 1.11
N ASN A 65 0.36 13.86 1.59
CA ASN A 65 -0.84 14.51 1.03
C ASN A 65 -2.05 13.56 0.92
N ALA A 66 -2.27 12.67 1.88
CA ALA A 66 -3.33 11.67 1.84
C ALA A 66 -4.75 12.29 1.76
N GLU A 67 -4.92 13.54 2.17
CA GLU A 67 -6.18 14.29 2.10
C GLU A 67 -6.52 14.76 0.67
N LYS A 68 -5.51 14.91 -0.21
CA LYS A 68 -5.68 15.42 -1.58
C LYS A 68 -5.88 14.34 -2.62
N ILE A 69 -6.23 13.13 -2.19
CA ILE A 69 -6.46 11.99 -3.07
C ILE A 69 -7.76 12.12 -3.85
N LYS A 70 -7.78 11.66 -5.11
CA LYS A 70 -8.96 11.70 -5.97
C LYS A 70 -9.75 10.39 -5.93
N LEU A 71 -11.08 10.53 -5.92
CA LEU A 71 -12.03 9.45 -6.15
C LEU A 71 -12.77 9.72 -7.46
N THR A 72 -12.84 8.73 -8.34
CA THR A 72 -13.49 8.86 -9.66
C THR A 72 -15.00 8.66 -9.59
N GLY A 73 -15.73 9.39 -10.43
CA GLY A 73 -17.20 9.34 -10.50
C GLY A 73 -17.87 9.77 -9.19
N LYS A 74 -19.02 9.21 -8.89
CA LYS A 74 -19.81 9.53 -7.68
C LYS A 74 -19.31 8.83 -6.40
N LYS A 75 -18.11 8.18 -6.43
CA LYS A 75 -17.60 7.39 -5.30
C LYS A 75 -17.36 8.20 -4.04
N LEU A 76 -17.16 9.51 -4.16
CA LEU A 76 -16.99 10.38 -3.00
C LEU A 76 -18.22 10.34 -2.08
N ASP A 77 -19.42 10.33 -2.66
CA ASP A 77 -20.69 10.35 -1.94
C ASP A 77 -21.25 8.94 -1.73
N ASP A 78 -21.20 8.09 -2.75
CA ASP A 78 -21.84 6.78 -2.72
C ASP A 78 -21.04 5.72 -1.97
N LYS A 79 -19.69 5.86 -1.89
CA LYS A 79 -18.86 4.85 -1.27
C LYS A 79 -18.98 4.87 0.24
N THR A 80 -19.65 3.86 0.80
CA THR A 80 -19.87 3.71 2.22
C THR A 80 -18.95 2.63 2.81
N TYR A 81 -18.36 2.94 3.95
CA TYR A 81 -17.56 2.03 4.75
C TYR A 81 -18.35 1.58 5.97
N TYR A 82 -18.50 0.28 6.13
CA TYR A 82 -19.22 -0.33 7.24
C TYR A 82 -18.25 -0.87 8.29
N ARG A 83 -18.62 -0.71 9.56
CA ARG A 83 -17.94 -1.29 10.72
C ARG A 83 -18.97 -1.83 11.67
N HIS A 84 -18.80 -3.08 12.12
CA HIS A 84 -19.63 -3.70 13.15
C HIS A 84 -19.00 -3.46 14.54
N THR A 85 -19.81 -3.19 15.55
CA THR A 85 -19.34 -2.95 16.94
C THR A 85 -19.24 -4.22 17.79
N GLY A 86 -19.79 -5.34 17.30
CA GLY A 86 -19.87 -6.60 18.04
C GLY A 86 -21.24 -6.86 18.70
N TYR A 87 -22.08 -5.84 18.82
CA TYR A 87 -23.42 -5.95 19.43
C TYR A 87 -24.54 -6.11 18.39
N PRO A 88 -25.68 -6.75 18.73
CA PRO A 88 -26.85 -6.81 17.85
C PRO A 88 -27.23 -5.41 17.34
N GLY A 89 -27.47 -5.27 16.03
CA GLY A 89 -27.78 -3.98 15.40
C GLY A 89 -26.61 -2.98 15.31
N GLY A 90 -25.40 -3.37 15.71
CA GLY A 90 -24.23 -2.49 15.84
C GLY A 90 -23.50 -2.19 14.53
N ILE A 91 -24.17 -2.08 13.38
CA ILE A 91 -23.56 -1.67 12.11
C ILE A 91 -23.45 -0.14 12.07
N LYS A 92 -22.24 0.37 11.97
CA LYS A 92 -21.95 1.80 11.75
C LYS A 92 -21.45 2.00 10.33
N SER A 93 -21.94 3.04 9.67
CA SER A 93 -21.57 3.41 8.30
C SER A 93 -21.00 4.83 8.25
N ILE A 94 -20.05 5.05 7.34
CA ILE A 94 -19.46 6.36 7.08
C ILE A 94 -19.12 6.47 5.60
N ASN A 95 -19.44 7.61 4.96
CA ASN A 95 -19.14 7.85 3.56
C ASN A 95 -17.68 8.31 3.37
N ALA A 96 -17.14 8.09 2.14
CA ALA A 96 -15.77 8.47 1.81
C ALA A 96 -15.53 9.97 2.03
N ARG A 97 -16.48 10.85 1.66
CA ARG A 97 -16.41 12.30 1.89
C ARG A 97 -16.19 12.63 3.37
N LYS A 98 -16.99 12.06 4.27
CA LYS A 98 -16.89 12.28 5.72
C LYS A 98 -15.54 11.77 6.30
N ILE A 99 -14.89 10.81 5.66
CA ILE A 99 -13.56 10.36 6.07
C ILE A 99 -12.50 11.37 5.65
N LEU A 100 -12.55 11.88 4.40
CA LEU A 100 -11.58 12.85 3.88
C LEU A 100 -11.65 14.20 4.60
N GLU A 101 -12.86 14.67 4.88
CA GLU A 101 -13.09 15.94 5.59
C GLU A 101 -12.93 15.81 7.12
N GLY A 102 -12.83 14.58 7.62
CA GLY A 102 -12.73 14.30 9.05
C GLY A 102 -11.31 14.39 9.61
N LYS A 103 -11.17 14.12 10.90
CA LYS A 103 -9.91 14.18 11.65
C LYS A 103 -8.81 13.25 11.11
N PHE A 104 -9.16 12.15 10.42
CA PHE A 104 -8.23 11.11 9.98
C PHE A 104 -8.43 10.75 8.51
N PRO A 105 -8.07 11.63 7.55
CA PRO A 105 -8.21 11.36 6.12
C PRO A 105 -7.28 10.23 5.63
N ASP A 106 -6.12 10.02 6.27
CA ASP A 106 -5.17 8.93 6.02
C ASP A 106 -5.83 7.54 6.08
N ARG A 107 -6.90 7.41 6.85
CA ARG A 107 -7.67 6.17 7.01
C ARG A 107 -8.23 5.65 5.70
N LEU A 108 -8.59 6.53 4.75
CA LEU A 108 -9.12 6.14 3.44
C LEU A 108 -8.08 5.35 2.66
N VAL A 109 -6.85 5.87 2.59
CA VAL A 109 -5.71 5.22 1.92
C VAL A 109 -5.36 3.91 2.61
N ARG A 110 -5.22 3.92 3.93
CA ARG A 110 -4.90 2.72 4.71
C ARG A 110 -5.92 1.60 4.48
N LEU A 111 -7.22 1.92 4.46
CA LEU A 111 -8.27 0.93 4.21
C LEU A 111 -8.23 0.38 2.79
N ALA A 112 -7.92 1.21 1.79
CA ALA A 112 -7.82 0.78 0.40
C ALA A 112 -6.66 -0.22 0.23
N VAL A 113 -5.47 0.13 0.70
CA VAL A 113 -4.28 -0.74 0.62
C VAL A 113 -4.47 -2.03 1.44
N LYS A 114 -5.01 -1.93 2.67
CA LYS A 114 -5.29 -3.10 3.53
C LYS A 114 -6.18 -4.14 2.84
N ARG A 115 -7.13 -3.70 2.01
CA ARG A 115 -8.02 -4.61 1.27
C ARG A 115 -7.37 -5.25 0.05
N MET A 116 -6.24 -4.71 -0.42
CA MET A 116 -5.48 -5.24 -1.56
C MET A 116 -4.30 -6.14 -1.15
N ILE A 117 -3.90 -6.09 0.12
CA ILE A 117 -2.87 -6.98 0.68
C ILE A 117 -3.53 -8.28 1.16
N PRO A 118 -2.88 -9.46 0.97
CA PRO A 118 -3.36 -10.74 1.46
C PRO A 118 -3.61 -10.70 2.98
N LYS A 119 -4.69 -11.34 3.40
CA LYS A 119 -5.00 -11.51 4.83
C LYS A 119 -4.06 -12.56 5.43
N GLY A 120 -3.49 -12.24 6.58
CA GLY A 120 -2.61 -13.18 7.28
C GLY A 120 -1.48 -12.48 8.04
N PRO A 121 -0.62 -13.23 8.74
CA PRO A 121 0.50 -12.67 9.50
C PRO A 121 1.49 -11.90 8.62
N LEU A 122 1.85 -12.46 7.46
CA LEU A 122 2.74 -11.81 6.49
C LEU A 122 2.15 -10.50 5.96
N GLY A 123 0.88 -10.49 5.56
CA GLY A 123 0.22 -9.28 5.08
C GLY A 123 0.11 -8.17 6.13
N ARG A 124 -0.09 -8.55 7.42
CA ARG A 124 -0.03 -7.56 8.52
C ARG A 124 1.34 -6.94 8.67
N LYS A 125 2.41 -7.74 8.53
CA LYS A 125 3.79 -7.26 8.54
C LYS A 125 4.08 -6.34 7.36
N GLN A 126 3.69 -6.72 6.15
CA GLN A 126 3.81 -5.89 4.95
C GLN A 126 3.06 -4.55 5.10
N LEU A 127 1.86 -4.58 5.67
CA LEU A 127 1.09 -3.36 5.91
C LEU A 127 1.76 -2.42 6.94
N SER A 128 2.51 -2.94 7.90
CA SER A 128 3.25 -2.11 8.87
C SER A 128 4.39 -1.31 8.26
N ASN A 129 4.88 -1.71 7.08
CA ASN A 129 5.90 -1.00 6.30
C ASN A 129 5.32 0.24 5.57
N MET A 130 4.00 0.44 5.60
CA MET A 130 3.35 1.62 5.04
C MET A 130 3.10 2.69 6.09
N LYS A 131 3.59 3.89 5.85
CA LYS A 131 3.35 5.09 6.65
C LYS A 131 2.56 6.10 5.84
N VAL A 132 1.46 6.61 6.36
CA VAL A 132 0.59 7.56 5.66
C VAL A 132 0.44 8.81 6.49
N TYR A 133 0.68 9.96 5.86
CA TYR A 133 0.66 11.27 6.49
C TYR A 133 -0.29 12.22 5.77
N VAL A 134 -0.85 13.11 6.55
CA VAL A 134 -1.64 14.26 6.11
C VAL A 134 -0.68 15.43 5.94
N GLY A 135 -0.81 16.17 4.82
CA GLY A 135 0.13 17.23 4.46
C GLY A 135 1.41 16.70 3.80
N ASP A 136 2.36 17.61 3.60
CA ASP A 136 3.62 17.39 2.86
C ASP A 136 4.78 16.93 3.76
N LYS A 137 4.67 17.09 5.09
CA LYS A 137 5.75 16.80 6.05
C LYS A 137 5.65 15.37 6.59
N HIS A 138 6.79 14.72 6.74
CA HIS A 138 6.91 13.40 7.34
C HIS A 138 8.15 13.29 8.25
N PRO A 139 8.15 12.46 9.31
CA PRO A 139 9.26 12.31 10.23
C PRO A 139 10.37 11.34 9.77
N HIS A 140 10.35 10.91 8.50
CA HIS A 140 11.26 9.90 7.95
C HIS A 140 12.39 10.48 7.09
N GLU A 141 12.86 11.69 7.37
CA GLU A 141 13.94 12.34 6.62
C GLU A 141 15.27 11.57 6.78
N ALA A 142 15.55 11.07 7.99
CA ALA A 142 16.76 10.31 8.30
C ALA A 142 16.91 9.02 7.46
N GLN A 143 15.83 8.47 6.94
CA GLN A 143 15.83 7.28 6.08
C GLN A 143 16.07 7.61 4.59
N ASN A 144 16.20 8.89 4.23
CA ASN A 144 16.41 9.37 2.85
C ASN A 144 15.49 8.67 1.84
N PRO A 145 14.15 8.79 1.96
CA PRO A 145 13.24 8.09 1.08
C PRO A 145 13.34 8.61 -0.36
N LYS A 146 13.47 7.69 -1.31
CA LYS A 146 13.52 7.99 -2.75
C LYS A 146 12.12 8.39 -3.25
N THR A 147 11.99 9.48 -3.95
CA THR A 147 10.73 9.91 -4.60
C THR A 147 10.31 8.90 -5.67
N TYR A 148 9.06 8.43 -5.59
CA TYR A 148 8.48 7.50 -6.55
C TYR A 148 7.23 8.10 -7.19
N ASN A 149 7.31 8.41 -8.50
CA ASN A 149 6.21 8.99 -9.25
C ASN A 149 5.26 7.90 -9.75
N ILE A 150 4.07 7.83 -9.16
CA ILE A 150 3.03 6.88 -9.60
C ILE A 150 2.46 7.24 -10.97
N GLN A 151 2.47 8.51 -11.35
CA GLN A 151 1.90 8.97 -12.63
C GLN A 151 2.62 8.36 -13.84
N ASP A 152 3.92 8.04 -13.72
CA ASP A 152 4.71 7.42 -14.78
C ASP A 152 4.38 5.94 -15.01
N VAL A 153 3.82 5.28 -13.99
CA VAL A 153 3.48 3.84 -14.01
C VAL A 153 2.02 3.60 -14.41
N VAL A 154 1.22 4.64 -14.45
CA VAL A 154 -0.25 4.58 -14.61
C VAL A 154 -0.71 5.10 -15.98
N LYS A 155 0.20 5.17 -16.94
CA LYS A 155 -0.18 5.37 -18.35
C LYS A 155 -0.89 4.18 -18.96
#